data_6565733e908536479d7f0e894445d993
#
_entry.id   6565733e908536479d7f0e894445d993
#
_cell.length_a   1.000
_cell.length_b   1.000
_cell.length_c   1.000
_cell.angle_alpha   90.00
_cell.angle_beta   90.00
_cell.angle_gamma   90.00
#
_symmetry.space_group_name_H-M   'P 1'
#
loop_
_entity.id
_entity.type
_entity.pdbx_description
1 polymer ?
#
loop_
_entity_poly.entity_id
_entity_poly.type
_entity_poly.pdbx_seq_one_letter_code
_entity_poly.pdbx_strand_id
1 'polypeptide(L)'
;MMWIADSLGFMENSEGFSRDPEFCSMIDRLRDEIENEEGTVPGAFEELARTGDPEELHARLTAPGQPLWAREIAAYRLGTAGDPRAFEALVLLLNHRDPERCVTAAHALLRLGDPRTARAAAALATNELRVAYALLAVRLLADLRAPESVPALVTVLERRLAAGDPHWRVGLACVEGLGALGDPLARDVLEAALPHPRLGRAAERSLALLGGPAV
;
A
#
# COMPACT_ATOMS: atom_id res chain seq x y z
N MET A 1 4.73 11.88 9.21
CA MET A 1 3.71 12.44 8.30
C MET A 1 2.84 11.26 7.88
N MET A 2 1.72 11.10 8.55
CA MET A 2 0.73 10.03 8.32
C MET A 2 0.17 10.19 6.89
N TRP A 3 0.45 9.28 6.00
CA TRP A 3 0.12 9.42 4.58
C TRP A 3 -1.27 8.94 4.20
N ILE A 4 -1.93 8.16 5.04
CA ILE A 4 -3.24 7.55 4.72
C ILE A 4 -4.31 7.78 5.82
N ALA A 5 -3.94 8.20 7.03
CA ALA A 5 -4.85 8.22 8.17
C ALA A 5 -5.88 9.38 8.22
N ASP A 6 -5.72 10.44 7.41
CA ASP A 6 -6.63 11.61 7.44
C ASP A 6 -7.91 11.44 6.58
N SER A 7 -8.11 10.27 5.94
CA SER A 7 -9.26 10.03 5.04
C SER A 7 -10.36 9.12 5.63
N LEU A 8 -10.32 8.78 6.91
CA LEU A 8 -11.35 7.95 7.55
C LEU A 8 -12.60 8.77 7.96
N GLY A 9 -13.14 9.54 7.03
CA GLY A 9 -14.48 10.09 7.12
C GLY A 9 -15.50 9.11 6.56
N PHE A 10 -16.11 8.32 7.41
CA PHE A 10 -17.22 7.44 7.08
C PHE A 10 -18.41 8.28 6.57
N MET A 11 -18.70 8.24 5.29
CA MET A 11 -19.98 8.68 4.73
C MET A 11 -20.49 7.65 3.72
N GLU A 12 -21.53 6.93 4.14
CA GLU A 12 -22.40 6.16 3.25
C GLU A 12 -23.03 7.08 2.21
N ASN A 13 -22.76 6.81 0.93
CA ASN A 13 -23.67 7.02 -0.19
C ASN A 13 -22.97 6.64 -1.50
N SER A 14 -23.70 6.15 -2.48
CA SER A 14 -23.25 5.89 -3.85
C SER A 14 -22.60 7.10 -4.57
N GLU A 15 -22.68 8.29 -3.99
CA GLU A 15 -21.96 9.51 -4.38
C GLU A 15 -20.53 9.60 -3.83
N GLY A 16 -20.14 8.74 -2.87
CA GLY A 16 -18.84 8.79 -2.18
C GLY A 16 -17.65 8.45 -3.07
N PHE A 17 -17.84 7.66 -4.12
CA PHE A 17 -16.79 7.28 -5.05
C PHE A 17 -16.30 8.42 -5.93
N SER A 18 -17.14 9.38 -6.26
CA SER A 18 -16.73 10.54 -7.06
C SER A 18 -15.85 11.53 -6.27
N ARG A 19 -15.68 11.33 -4.96
CA ARG A 19 -14.89 12.18 -4.06
C ARG A 19 -13.67 11.50 -3.49
N ASP A 20 -13.42 10.21 -3.78
CA ASP A 20 -12.21 9.52 -3.36
C ASP A 20 -11.03 9.99 -4.23
N PRO A 21 -10.09 10.77 -3.69
CA PRO A 21 -8.99 11.34 -4.48
C PRO A 21 -8.08 10.26 -5.07
N GLU A 22 -7.90 9.15 -4.38
CA GLU A 22 -7.10 8.03 -4.89
C GLU A 22 -7.79 7.34 -6.07
N PHE A 23 -9.12 7.19 -6.00
CA PHE A 23 -9.89 6.67 -7.13
C PHE A 23 -9.83 7.61 -8.33
N CYS A 24 -10.03 8.91 -8.13
CA CYS A 24 -9.94 9.90 -9.21
C CYS A 24 -8.55 9.88 -9.87
N SER A 25 -7.49 9.91 -9.08
CA SER A 25 -6.12 9.84 -9.58
C SER A 25 -5.85 8.56 -10.37
N MET A 26 -6.37 7.43 -9.90
CA MET A 26 -6.27 6.15 -10.62
C MET A 26 -7.00 6.21 -11.98
N ILE A 27 -8.21 6.74 -12.01
CA ILE A 27 -9.01 6.84 -13.25
C ILE A 27 -8.32 7.76 -14.27
N ASP A 28 -7.79 8.89 -13.83
CA ASP A 28 -7.08 9.82 -14.71
C ASP A 28 -5.82 9.16 -15.29
N ARG A 29 -5.01 8.51 -14.46
CA ARG A 29 -3.83 7.75 -14.91
C ARG A 29 -4.19 6.66 -15.92
N LEU A 30 -5.22 5.85 -15.63
CA LEU A 30 -5.64 4.77 -16.51
C LEU A 30 -6.18 5.30 -17.86
N ARG A 31 -6.87 6.43 -17.84
CA ARG A 31 -7.34 7.09 -19.07
C ARG A 31 -6.16 7.52 -19.93
N ASP A 32 -5.17 8.19 -19.32
CA ASP A 32 -3.95 8.62 -20.03
C ASP A 32 -3.17 7.43 -20.61
N GLU A 33 -3.04 6.32 -19.85
CA GLU A 33 -2.41 5.09 -20.34
C GLU A 33 -3.14 4.53 -21.57
N ILE A 34 -4.47 4.40 -21.50
CA ILE A 34 -5.28 3.86 -22.61
C ILE A 34 -5.18 4.78 -23.84
N GLU A 35 -5.30 6.11 -23.66
CA GLU A 35 -5.18 7.06 -24.76
C GLU A 35 -3.81 6.98 -25.46
N ASN A 36 -2.75 6.81 -24.68
CA ASN A 36 -1.40 6.67 -25.21
C ASN A 36 -1.16 5.33 -25.94
N GLU A 37 -1.79 4.24 -25.50
CA GLU A 37 -1.61 2.91 -26.08
C GLU A 37 -2.55 2.61 -27.24
N GLU A 38 -3.84 2.97 -27.09
CA GLU A 38 -4.92 2.60 -28.01
C GLU A 38 -5.50 3.80 -28.79
N GLY A 39 -5.13 5.03 -28.43
CA GLY A 39 -5.58 6.27 -29.09
C GLY A 39 -7.01 6.70 -28.71
N THR A 40 -7.80 5.85 -28.08
CA THR A 40 -9.18 6.16 -27.69
C THR A 40 -9.60 5.36 -26.48
N VAL A 41 -10.21 6.01 -25.50
CA VAL A 41 -10.77 5.35 -24.31
C VAL A 41 -12.04 4.59 -24.67
N PRO A 42 -12.11 3.27 -24.39
CA PRO A 42 -13.33 2.48 -24.64
C PRO A 42 -14.52 2.97 -23.81
N GLY A 43 -15.75 2.96 -24.38
CA GLY A 43 -16.95 3.29 -23.59
C GLY A 43 -17.15 2.42 -22.34
N ALA A 44 -16.73 1.15 -22.42
CA ALA A 44 -16.73 0.22 -21.28
C ALA A 44 -15.88 0.68 -20.08
N PHE A 45 -14.86 1.54 -20.30
CA PHE A 45 -14.06 2.14 -19.22
C PHE A 45 -14.94 3.05 -18.35
N GLU A 46 -15.66 3.97 -18.98
CA GLU A 46 -16.52 4.92 -18.29
C GLU A 46 -17.72 4.24 -17.59
N GLU A 47 -18.25 3.18 -18.20
CA GLU A 47 -19.30 2.36 -17.58
C GLU A 47 -18.78 1.69 -16.31
N LEU A 48 -17.63 1.03 -16.39
CA LEU A 48 -17.03 0.32 -15.26
C LEU A 48 -16.61 1.30 -14.14
N ALA A 49 -16.10 2.47 -14.49
CA ALA A 49 -15.75 3.51 -13.51
C ALA A 49 -16.98 4.01 -12.73
N ARG A 50 -18.18 3.97 -13.32
CA ARG A 50 -19.43 4.41 -12.66
C ARG A 50 -20.19 3.31 -11.96
N THR A 51 -20.02 2.04 -12.37
CA THR A 51 -20.81 0.94 -11.78
C THR A 51 -20.52 0.77 -10.29
N GLY A 52 -21.59 0.62 -9.50
CA GLY A 52 -21.50 0.29 -8.07
C GLY A 52 -21.90 -1.16 -7.77
N ASP A 53 -22.30 -1.93 -8.80
CA ASP A 53 -22.78 -3.28 -8.62
C ASP A 53 -21.62 -4.26 -8.31
N PRO A 54 -21.56 -4.85 -7.09
CA PRO A 54 -20.50 -5.76 -6.71
C PRO A 54 -20.42 -7.02 -7.59
N GLU A 55 -21.54 -7.49 -8.11
CA GLU A 55 -21.55 -8.70 -8.95
C GLU A 55 -21.00 -8.40 -10.35
N GLU A 56 -21.32 -7.27 -10.91
CA GLU A 56 -20.71 -6.81 -12.16
C GLU A 56 -19.20 -6.60 -12.01
N LEU A 57 -18.79 -5.90 -10.95
CA LEU A 57 -17.38 -5.68 -10.65
C LEU A 57 -16.63 -7.01 -10.47
N HIS A 58 -17.21 -7.97 -9.74
CA HIS A 58 -16.61 -9.28 -9.56
C HIS A 58 -16.53 -10.07 -10.88
N ALA A 59 -17.56 -10.02 -11.71
CA ALA A 59 -17.52 -10.63 -13.02
C ALA A 59 -16.40 -10.05 -13.91
N ARG A 60 -16.20 -8.74 -13.88
CA ARG A 60 -15.08 -8.07 -14.59
C ARG A 60 -13.72 -8.47 -14.03
N LEU A 61 -13.60 -8.61 -12.70
CA LEU A 61 -12.36 -8.99 -12.05
C LEU A 61 -11.92 -10.41 -12.44
N THR A 62 -12.84 -11.33 -12.56
CA THR A 62 -12.56 -12.78 -12.74
C THR A 62 -12.63 -13.26 -14.19
N ALA A 63 -13.30 -12.54 -15.08
CA ALA A 63 -13.44 -12.96 -16.47
C ALA A 63 -12.08 -13.06 -17.19
N PRO A 64 -11.84 -14.14 -17.95
CA PRO A 64 -10.61 -14.27 -18.73
C PRO A 64 -10.53 -13.20 -19.82
N GLY A 65 -9.31 -12.74 -20.11
CA GLY A 65 -9.06 -11.78 -21.19
C GLY A 65 -9.44 -10.33 -20.89
N GLN A 66 -9.88 -10.01 -19.65
CA GLN A 66 -10.09 -8.62 -19.27
C GLN A 66 -8.75 -7.84 -19.27
N PRO A 67 -8.75 -6.60 -19.81
CA PRO A 67 -7.57 -5.75 -19.76
C PRO A 67 -7.20 -5.39 -18.31
N LEU A 68 -5.95 -5.02 -18.10
CA LEU A 68 -5.45 -4.72 -16.76
C LEU A 68 -6.22 -3.59 -16.08
N TRP A 69 -6.54 -2.51 -16.84
CA TRP A 69 -7.30 -1.39 -16.32
C TRP A 69 -8.68 -1.79 -15.77
N ALA A 70 -9.37 -2.73 -16.44
CA ALA A 70 -10.68 -3.19 -15.97
C ALA A 70 -10.59 -3.97 -14.66
N ARG A 71 -9.56 -4.80 -14.53
CA ARG A 71 -9.29 -5.53 -13.27
C ARG A 71 -8.88 -4.59 -12.15
N GLU A 72 -8.12 -3.55 -12.46
CA GLU A 72 -7.66 -2.55 -11.48
C GLU A 72 -8.84 -1.74 -10.93
N ILE A 73 -9.71 -1.22 -11.79
CA ILE A 73 -10.94 -0.53 -11.37
C ILE A 73 -11.82 -1.45 -10.51
N ALA A 74 -12.08 -2.66 -10.98
CA ALA A 74 -12.95 -3.61 -10.28
C ALA A 74 -12.37 -4.00 -8.90
N ALA A 75 -11.06 -4.31 -8.83
CA ALA A 75 -10.39 -4.64 -7.57
C ALA A 75 -10.43 -3.47 -6.59
N TYR A 76 -10.13 -2.26 -7.05
CA TYR A 76 -10.16 -1.06 -6.21
C TYR A 76 -11.54 -0.83 -5.61
N ARG A 77 -12.58 -0.83 -6.45
CA ARG A 77 -13.96 -0.57 -6.01
C ARG A 77 -14.48 -1.63 -5.06
N LEU A 78 -14.28 -2.91 -5.35
CA LEU A 78 -14.63 -3.99 -4.44
C LEU A 78 -13.86 -3.87 -3.12
N GLY A 79 -12.55 -3.63 -3.18
CA GLY A 79 -11.71 -3.49 -1.98
C GLY A 79 -12.16 -2.34 -1.09
N THR A 80 -12.41 -1.17 -1.65
CA THR A 80 -12.86 0.00 -0.88
C THR A 80 -14.30 -0.12 -0.36
N ALA A 81 -15.11 -0.98 -0.98
CA ALA A 81 -16.43 -1.37 -0.49
C ALA A 81 -16.39 -2.48 0.59
N GLY A 82 -15.20 -3.02 0.91
CA GLY A 82 -15.04 -4.09 1.90
C GLY A 82 -15.36 -5.49 1.36
N ASP A 83 -15.40 -5.70 0.05
CA ASP A 83 -15.70 -7.00 -0.53
C ASP A 83 -14.44 -7.89 -0.56
N PRO A 84 -14.40 -9.01 0.21
CA PRO A 84 -13.21 -9.85 0.35
C PRO A 84 -12.79 -10.55 -0.96
N ARG A 85 -13.63 -10.59 -1.97
CA ARG A 85 -13.32 -11.15 -3.30
C ARG A 85 -12.25 -10.36 -4.03
N ALA A 86 -12.01 -9.09 -3.65
CA ALA A 86 -10.94 -8.25 -4.21
C ALA A 86 -9.54 -8.62 -3.70
N PHE A 87 -9.41 -9.33 -2.59
CA PHE A 87 -8.16 -9.49 -1.86
C PHE A 87 -6.99 -9.98 -2.75
N GLU A 88 -7.17 -11.09 -3.45
CA GLU A 88 -6.10 -11.69 -4.25
C GLU A 88 -5.64 -10.77 -5.39
N ALA A 89 -6.58 -10.12 -6.07
CA ALA A 89 -6.26 -9.18 -7.13
C ALA A 89 -5.51 -7.94 -6.60
N LEU A 90 -5.91 -7.42 -5.45
CA LEU A 90 -5.23 -6.29 -4.81
C LEU A 90 -3.82 -6.67 -4.35
N VAL A 91 -3.60 -7.88 -3.83
CA VAL A 91 -2.25 -8.36 -3.49
C VAL A 91 -1.37 -8.49 -4.75
N LEU A 92 -1.92 -8.96 -5.87
CA LEU A 92 -1.19 -8.99 -7.13
C LEU A 92 -0.82 -7.59 -7.64
N LEU A 93 -1.74 -6.61 -7.51
CA LEU A 93 -1.48 -5.21 -7.86
C LEU A 93 -0.46 -4.56 -6.91
N LEU A 94 -0.51 -4.85 -5.61
CA LEU A 94 0.52 -4.40 -4.64
C LEU A 94 1.92 -4.92 -5.01
N ASN A 95 1.99 -6.06 -5.67
CA ASN A 95 3.21 -6.68 -6.17
C ASN A 95 3.54 -6.27 -7.64
N HIS A 96 2.90 -5.27 -8.20
CA HIS A 96 3.16 -4.81 -9.56
C HIS A 96 4.49 -4.05 -9.66
N ARG A 97 5.02 -3.90 -10.88
CA ARG A 97 6.25 -3.13 -11.13
C ARG A 97 6.02 -1.62 -11.12
N ASP A 98 4.81 -1.21 -11.46
CA ASP A 98 4.39 0.17 -11.46
C ASP A 98 4.05 0.62 -10.03
N PRO A 99 4.77 1.63 -9.49
CA PRO A 99 4.53 2.11 -8.14
C PRO A 99 3.14 2.72 -7.92
N GLU A 100 2.54 3.34 -8.93
CA GLU A 100 1.22 3.97 -8.80
C GLU A 100 0.12 2.92 -8.60
N ARG A 101 0.23 1.78 -9.32
CA ARG A 101 -0.64 0.62 -9.08
C ARG A 101 -0.48 0.05 -7.67
N CYS A 102 0.75 0.04 -7.16
CA CYS A 102 0.99 -0.39 -5.78
C CYS A 102 0.36 0.56 -4.75
N VAL A 103 0.37 1.87 -5.00
CA VAL A 103 -0.26 2.87 -4.12
C VAL A 103 -1.76 2.64 -4.02
N THR A 104 -2.45 2.58 -5.16
CA THR A 104 -3.91 2.37 -5.19
C THR A 104 -4.31 1.02 -4.58
N ALA A 105 -3.52 -0.04 -4.85
CA ALA A 105 -3.75 -1.35 -4.24
C ALA A 105 -3.55 -1.33 -2.71
N ALA A 106 -2.51 -0.65 -2.21
CA ALA A 106 -2.29 -0.51 -0.77
C ALA A 106 -3.43 0.22 -0.08
N HIS A 107 -3.92 1.32 -0.68
CA HIS A 107 -5.08 2.06 -0.19
C HIS A 107 -6.34 1.17 -0.13
N ALA A 108 -6.64 0.45 -1.20
CA ALA A 108 -7.80 -0.43 -1.25
C ALA A 108 -7.69 -1.60 -0.26
N LEU A 109 -6.49 -2.18 -0.08
CA LEU A 109 -6.23 -3.25 0.91
C LEU A 109 -6.42 -2.76 2.36
N LEU A 110 -5.99 -1.53 2.64
CA LEU A 110 -6.20 -0.94 3.96
C LEU A 110 -7.70 -0.77 4.25
N ARG A 111 -8.47 -0.29 3.29
CA ARG A 111 -9.93 -0.11 3.42
C ARG A 111 -10.70 -1.43 3.44
N LEU A 112 -10.22 -2.44 2.72
CA LEU A 112 -10.79 -3.79 2.72
C LEU A 112 -10.80 -4.39 4.12
N GLY A 113 -9.78 -4.11 4.94
CA GLY A 113 -9.69 -4.61 6.31
C GLY A 113 -9.55 -6.14 6.42
N ASP A 114 -9.16 -6.82 5.35
CA ASP A 114 -8.98 -8.27 5.37
C ASP A 114 -7.78 -8.65 6.25
N PRO A 115 -7.95 -9.54 7.25
CA PRO A 115 -6.87 -9.90 8.18
C PRO A 115 -5.66 -10.56 7.50
N ARG A 116 -5.82 -11.10 6.29
CA ARG A 116 -4.72 -11.67 5.50
C ARG A 116 -3.77 -10.60 4.95
N THR A 117 -4.21 -9.33 4.89
CA THR A 117 -3.44 -8.22 4.29
C THR A 117 -2.07 -8.04 4.96
N ALA A 118 -2.00 -8.09 6.29
CA ALA A 118 -0.74 -7.92 7.01
C ALA A 118 0.28 -9.01 6.66
N ARG A 119 -0.16 -10.27 6.59
CA ARG A 119 0.69 -11.39 6.22
C ARG A 119 1.17 -11.29 4.76
N ALA A 120 0.29 -10.91 3.84
CA ALA A 120 0.66 -10.70 2.45
C ALA A 120 1.67 -9.55 2.29
N ALA A 121 1.43 -8.42 2.95
CA ALA A 121 2.35 -7.28 2.95
C ALA A 121 3.71 -7.65 3.56
N ALA A 122 3.74 -8.42 4.68
CA ALA A 122 4.98 -8.91 5.28
C ALA A 122 5.77 -9.81 4.32
N ALA A 123 5.10 -10.74 3.63
CA ALA A 123 5.73 -11.60 2.64
C ALA A 123 6.33 -10.80 1.47
N LEU A 124 5.63 -9.76 0.99
CA LEU A 124 6.15 -8.90 -0.09
C LEU A 124 7.31 -8.01 0.39
N ALA A 125 7.22 -7.43 1.59
CA ALA A 125 8.24 -6.56 2.16
C ALA A 125 9.56 -7.30 2.41
N THR A 126 9.49 -8.55 2.88
CA THR A 126 10.66 -9.36 3.21
C THR A 126 11.25 -10.15 2.03
N ASN A 127 10.64 -10.08 0.84
CA ASN A 127 11.11 -10.79 -0.35
C ASN A 127 12.36 -10.13 -0.94
N GLU A 128 13.53 -10.74 -0.72
CA GLU A 128 14.83 -10.26 -1.19
C GLU A 128 14.95 -10.18 -2.73
N LEU A 129 14.17 -10.96 -3.47
CA LEU A 129 14.18 -10.91 -4.93
C LEU A 129 13.45 -9.66 -5.49
N ARG A 130 12.74 -8.91 -4.63
CA ARG A 130 11.89 -7.79 -5.02
C ARG A 130 12.09 -6.54 -4.17
N VAL A 131 13.25 -6.36 -3.58
CA VAL A 131 13.57 -5.22 -2.68
C VAL A 131 13.24 -3.86 -3.31
N ALA A 132 13.50 -3.70 -4.61
CA ALA A 132 13.20 -2.45 -5.32
C ALA A 132 11.71 -2.05 -5.27
N TYR A 133 10.82 -3.01 -5.07
CA TYR A 133 9.36 -2.82 -5.02
C TYR A 133 8.76 -2.97 -3.61
N ALA A 134 9.61 -3.17 -2.58
CA ALA A 134 9.15 -3.43 -1.21
C ALA A 134 8.56 -2.18 -0.51
N LEU A 135 8.84 -0.98 -1.01
CA LEU A 135 8.52 0.28 -0.31
C LEU A 135 7.05 0.41 0.09
N LEU A 136 6.13 0.08 -0.84
CA LEU A 136 4.70 0.20 -0.58
C LEU A 136 4.19 -0.86 0.41
N ALA A 137 4.71 -2.09 0.32
CA ALA A 137 4.39 -3.14 1.29
C ALA A 137 4.88 -2.79 2.71
N VAL A 138 6.07 -2.16 2.83
CA VAL A 138 6.60 -1.65 4.10
C VAL A 138 5.71 -0.55 4.68
N ARG A 139 5.28 0.42 3.87
CA ARG A 139 4.36 1.48 4.30
C ARG A 139 3.02 0.92 4.74
N LEU A 140 2.45 0.01 3.95
CA LEU A 140 1.18 -0.65 4.29
C LEU A 140 1.27 -1.38 5.64
N LEU A 141 2.38 -2.06 5.93
CA LEU A 141 2.60 -2.70 7.24
C LEU A 141 2.57 -1.70 8.40
N ALA A 142 3.20 -0.54 8.23
CA ALA A 142 3.18 0.50 9.25
C ALA A 142 1.76 1.03 9.51
N ASP A 143 0.96 1.20 8.46
CA ASP A 143 -0.42 1.71 8.55
C ASP A 143 -1.38 0.66 9.12
N LEU A 144 -1.21 -0.62 8.81
CA LEU A 144 -2.03 -1.72 9.31
C LEU A 144 -1.92 -1.93 10.82
N ARG A 145 -0.77 -1.60 11.44
CA ARG A 145 -0.51 -1.80 12.87
C ARG A 145 -0.83 -3.23 13.38
N ALA A 146 -0.64 -4.21 12.51
CA ALA A 146 -0.92 -5.61 12.80
C ALA A 146 0.25 -6.28 13.55
N PRO A 147 0.03 -7.42 14.21
CA PRO A 147 1.10 -8.15 14.90
C PRO A 147 2.30 -8.51 14.00
N GLU A 148 2.05 -8.73 12.72
CA GLU A 148 3.08 -9.01 11.72
C GLU A 148 3.95 -7.80 11.37
N SER A 149 3.48 -6.58 11.63
CA SER A 149 4.13 -5.33 11.17
C SER A 149 5.53 -5.17 11.76
N VAL A 150 5.66 -5.19 13.07
CA VAL A 150 6.95 -4.93 13.73
C VAL A 150 8.01 -5.99 13.36
N PRO A 151 7.75 -7.31 13.47
CA PRO A 151 8.74 -8.32 13.09
C PRO A 151 9.19 -8.22 11.63
N ALA A 152 8.26 -7.95 10.71
CA ALA A 152 8.59 -7.80 9.31
C ALA A 152 9.45 -6.56 9.04
N LEU A 153 9.08 -5.40 9.61
CA LEU A 153 9.84 -4.15 9.45
C LEU A 153 11.24 -4.24 10.07
N VAL A 154 11.39 -4.88 11.24
CA VAL A 154 12.69 -5.17 11.86
C VAL A 154 13.55 -6.01 10.92
N THR A 155 13.01 -7.12 10.41
CA THR A 155 13.73 -8.00 9.48
C THR A 155 14.19 -7.26 8.22
N VAL A 156 13.35 -6.41 7.65
CA VAL A 156 13.70 -5.61 6.47
C VAL A 156 14.78 -4.59 6.80
N LEU A 157 14.65 -3.87 7.93
CA LEU A 157 15.60 -2.82 8.33
C LEU A 157 17.00 -3.39 8.58
N GLU A 158 17.11 -4.51 9.32
CA GLU A 158 18.39 -5.19 9.59
C GLU A 158 19.18 -5.45 8.30
N ARG A 159 18.51 -5.83 7.23
CA ARG A 159 19.12 -6.09 5.92
C ARG A 159 19.51 -4.81 5.17
N ARG A 160 19.03 -3.64 5.59
CA ARG A 160 19.23 -2.33 4.92
C ARG A 160 20.19 -1.40 5.70
N LEU A 161 20.87 -1.92 6.74
CA LEU A 161 21.78 -1.12 7.57
C LEU A 161 23.16 -0.85 6.93
N ALA A 162 23.50 -1.48 5.81
CA ALA A 162 24.74 -1.20 5.11
C ALA A 162 24.74 0.22 4.52
N ALA A 163 25.75 1.03 4.83
CA ALA A 163 25.83 2.44 4.42
C ALA A 163 25.74 2.67 2.89
N GLY A 164 26.13 1.66 2.10
CA GLY A 164 26.07 1.68 0.64
C GLY A 164 24.85 1.02 0.04
N ASP A 165 23.84 0.61 0.84
CA ASP A 165 22.65 -0.07 0.33
C ASP A 165 21.88 0.85 -0.65
N PRO A 166 21.65 0.42 -1.90
CA PRO A 166 20.94 1.23 -2.89
C PRO A 166 19.46 1.42 -2.54
N HIS A 167 18.88 0.53 -1.72
CA HIS A 167 17.48 0.55 -1.30
C HIS A 167 17.26 1.25 0.05
N TRP A 168 18.15 2.19 0.42
CA TRP A 168 18.07 2.94 1.68
C TRP A 168 16.69 3.60 1.95
N ARG A 169 15.90 3.90 0.88
CA ARG A 169 14.55 4.44 1.03
C ARG A 169 13.59 3.44 1.65
N VAL A 170 13.78 2.14 1.38
CA VAL A 170 13.03 1.05 2.04
C VAL A 170 13.43 1.00 3.51
N GLY A 171 14.73 1.08 3.82
CA GLY A 171 15.22 1.18 5.21
C GLY A 171 14.65 2.39 5.94
N LEU A 172 14.60 3.57 5.28
CA LEU A 172 14.02 4.77 5.86
C LEU A 172 12.53 4.59 6.21
N ALA A 173 11.76 4.01 5.31
CA ALA A 173 10.35 3.72 5.56
C ALA A 173 10.16 2.73 6.72
N CYS A 174 11.07 1.75 6.89
CA CYS A 174 11.05 0.85 8.05
C CYS A 174 11.32 1.62 9.35
N VAL A 175 12.34 2.49 9.37
CA VAL A 175 12.67 3.31 10.55
C VAL A 175 11.48 4.19 10.95
N GLU A 176 10.88 4.89 9.99
CA GLU A 176 9.71 5.76 10.23
C GLU A 176 8.49 4.96 10.68
N GLY A 177 8.23 3.82 10.04
CA GLY A 177 7.12 2.92 10.39
C GLY A 177 7.26 2.33 11.79
N LEU A 178 8.46 1.86 12.17
CA LEU A 178 8.75 1.33 13.50
C LEU A 178 8.58 2.40 14.59
N GLY A 179 9.02 3.63 14.31
CA GLY A 179 8.79 4.77 15.21
C GLY A 179 7.31 5.08 15.40
N ALA A 180 6.52 5.06 14.32
CA ALA A 180 5.07 5.31 14.35
C ALA A 180 4.29 4.18 15.06
N LEU A 181 4.77 2.93 14.98
CA LEU A 181 4.18 1.79 15.69
C LEU A 181 4.42 1.87 17.19
N GLY A 182 5.55 2.44 17.62
CA GLY A 182 5.84 2.67 19.04
C GLY A 182 6.17 1.40 19.83
N ASP A 183 6.44 0.27 19.18
CA ASP A 183 6.72 -1.00 19.84
C ASP A 183 8.16 -1.06 20.35
N PRO A 184 8.37 -1.35 21.67
CA PRO A 184 9.70 -1.47 22.25
C PRO A 184 10.62 -2.49 21.57
N LEU A 185 10.08 -3.51 20.91
CA LEU A 185 10.87 -4.50 20.16
C LEU A 185 11.67 -3.89 18.99
N ALA A 186 11.30 -2.69 18.56
CA ALA A 186 12.02 -1.97 17.49
C ALA A 186 13.29 -1.26 17.99
N ARG A 187 13.52 -1.16 19.31
CA ARG A 187 14.60 -0.34 19.90
C ARG A 187 15.96 -0.72 19.34
N ASP A 188 16.35 -1.97 19.45
CA ASP A 188 17.70 -2.42 19.12
C ASP A 188 18.06 -2.16 17.65
N VAL A 189 17.12 -2.41 16.72
CA VAL A 189 17.35 -2.17 15.29
C VAL A 189 17.37 -0.68 14.96
N LEU A 190 16.60 0.14 15.67
CA LEU A 190 16.63 1.61 15.52
C LEU A 190 17.94 2.18 16.05
N GLU A 191 18.46 1.67 17.17
CA GLU A 191 19.79 2.05 17.70
C GLU A 191 20.91 1.64 16.73
N ALA A 192 20.81 0.45 16.13
CA ALA A 192 21.73 0.02 15.08
C ALA A 192 21.70 0.90 13.81
N ALA A 193 20.59 1.57 13.56
CA ALA A 193 20.44 2.50 12.43
C ALA A 193 21.04 3.90 12.69
N LEU A 194 21.34 4.28 13.93
CA LEU A 194 21.87 5.62 14.29
C LEU A 194 23.15 6.01 13.52
N PRO A 195 24.16 5.15 13.34
CA PRO A 195 25.39 5.52 12.61
C PRO A 195 25.19 5.60 11.10
N HIS A 196 24.04 5.18 10.56
CA HIS A 196 23.82 5.14 9.13
C HIS A 196 23.61 6.57 8.57
N PRO A 197 24.36 6.99 7.51
CA PRO A 197 24.41 8.38 7.05
C PRO A 197 23.05 8.92 6.56
N ARG A 198 22.15 8.06 6.12
CA ARG A 198 20.82 8.44 5.60
C ARG A 198 19.66 8.09 6.53
N LEU A 199 19.85 7.18 7.48
CA LEU A 199 18.80 6.72 8.40
C LEU A 199 18.92 7.32 9.80
N GLY A 200 20.12 7.71 10.25
CA GLY A 200 20.41 8.08 11.63
C GLY A 200 19.46 9.14 12.19
N ARG A 201 19.23 10.24 11.45
CA ARG A 201 18.30 11.30 11.91
C ARG A 201 16.85 10.83 12.05
N ALA A 202 16.43 9.91 11.20
CA ALA A 202 15.09 9.32 11.32
C ALA A 202 15.05 8.34 12.51
N ALA A 203 16.11 7.55 12.72
CA ALA A 203 16.24 6.64 13.84
C ALA A 203 16.20 7.39 15.19
N GLU A 204 16.90 8.52 15.32
CA GLU A 204 16.83 9.39 16.51
C GLU A 204 15.40 9.82 16.82
N ARG A 205 14.66 10.30 15.80
CA ARG A 205 13.25 10.69 15.97
C ARG A 205 12.36 9.51 16.35
N SER A 206 12.57 8.36 15.73
CA SER A 206 11.79 7.15 16.00
C SER A 206 12.05 6.62 17.41
N LEU A 207 13.30 6.63 17.88
CA LEU A 207 13.65 6.28 19.26
C LEU A 207 13.03 7.23 20.29
N ALA A 208 12.96 8.51 19.98
CA ALA A 208 12.29 9.50 20.84
C ALA A 208 10.78 9.18 21.00
N LEU A 209 10.12 8.69 19.93
CA LEU A 209 8.72 8.25 19.99
C LEU A 209 8.53 7.02 20.87
N LEU A 210 9.48 6.07 20.87
CA LEU A 210 9.46 4.89 21.73
C LEU A 210 9.68 5.22 23.23
N GLY A 211 10.34 6.33 23.52
CA GLY A 211 10.64 6.78 24.90
C GLY A 211 9.61 7.74 25.48
N GLY A 212 8.62 8.19 24.69
CA GLY A 212 7.54 9.05 25.15
C GLY A 212 6.54 8.29 26.07
N PRO A 213 5.81 9.02 26.96
CA PRO A 213 4.76 8.40 27.74
C PRO A 213 3.72 7.80 26.80
N ALA A 214 3.35 6.55 27.05
CA ALA A 214 2.24 5.91 26.36
C ALA A 214 0.98 6.79 26.57
N VAL A 215 0.42 7.32 25.49
CA VAL A 215 -0.83 8.10 25.48
C VAL A 215 -2.01 7.15 25.44
#